data_97ad025a0d8364c06b9704111730a82e
#
_entry.id   97ad025a0d8364c06b9704111730a82e
#
_cell.length_a   1.000
_cell.length_b   1.000
_cell.length_c   1.000
_cell.angle_alpha   90.00
_cell.angle_beta   90.00
_cell.angle_gamma   90.00
#
_symmetry.space_group_name_H-M   'P 1'
#
loop_
_entity.id
_entity.type
_entity.pdbx_description
1 polymer ?
#
loop_
_entity_poly.entity_id
_entity_poly.type
_entity_poly.pdbx_seq_one_letter_code
_entity_poly.pdbx_strand_id
1 'polypeptide(L)'
;MKTWTDVIGQEKEKPYFKHILQQVHQERLAGKTIYPPQDEVFNAFKYTAFDEVKVVILGQDPYHGPNQAHGLAFSVKPEVAIPPSLLNMYKELANDIPGFKMPNHGYLVKWAKQGVLLLNTVLTVERGMAHSHAKFGWEVFTDQVITALNEHREKVVFLLWGSHAQKKGQFIDRNRHYVLTAPHPSPLSAHRGFLGCHHFSKTNEYLKQNGLTEIDWQV
;
A
#
# COMPACT_ATOMS: atom_id res chain seq x y z
N MET A 1 -1.58 3.11 -23.77
CA MET A 1 -1.70 2.47 -22.44
C MET A 1 -0.31 2.35 -21.84
N LYS A 2 -0.08 2.94 -20.66
CA LYS A 2 1.24 2.93 -20.01
C LYS A 2 1.33 1.79 -19.02
N THR A 3 2.52 1.19 -18.94
CA THR A 3 2.83 0.14 -17.96
C THR A 3 3.74 0.70 -16.87
N TRP A 4 3.93 -0.06 -15.80
CA TRP A 4 4.92 0.30 -14.78
C TRP A 4 6.31 0.46 -15.38
N THR A 5 6.69 -0.42 -16.30
CA THR A 5 7.99 -0.33 -16.99
C THR A 5 8.13 0.99 -17.75
N ASP A 6 7.05 1.44 -18.40
CA ASP A 6 7.07 2.70 -19.15
C ASP A 6 7.35 3.92 -18.26
N VAL A 7 6.81 3.92 -17.04
CA VAL A 7 6.85 5.13 -16.16
C VAL A 7 7.92 5.08 -15.08
N ILE A 8 8.33 3.90 -14.63
CA ILE A 8 9.34 3.76 -13.57
C ILE A 8 10.45 2.76 -13.90
N GLY A 9 10.43 2.16 -15.10
CA GLY A 9 11.44 1.17 -15.47
C GLY A 9 12.87 1.70 -15.43
N GLN A 10 13.06 2.97 -15.71
CA GLN A 10 14.36 3.61 -15.67
C GLN A 10 14.96 3.67 -14.26
N GLU A 11 14.11 3.65 -13.22
CA GLU A 11 14.61 3.65 -11.84
C GLU A 11 15.47 2.42 -11.55
N LYS A 12 15.15 1.28 -12.18
CA LYS A 12 15.90 0.03 -11.99
C LYS A 12 17.34 0.11 -12.49
N GLU A 13 17.63 1.04 -13.41
CA GLU A 13 18.97 1.25 -13.95
C GLU A 13 19.80 2.20 -13.11
N LYS A 14 19.19 2.91 -12.16
CA LYS A 14 19.89 3.90 -11.35
C LYS A 14 20.72 3.25 -10.25
N PRO A 15 21.89 3.85 -9.90
CA PRO A 15 22.76 3.29 -8.87
C PRO A 15 22.08 3.05 -7.52
N TYR A 16 21.20 3.96 -7.07
CA TYR A 16 20.54 3.80 -5.78
C TYR A 16 19.72 2.53 -5.73
N PHE A 17 18.98 2.23 -6.81
CA PHE A 17 18.12 1.05 -6.87
C PHE A 17 18.94 -0.24 -6.89
N LYS A 18 19.98 -0.27 -7.70
CA LYS A 18 20.91 -1.41 -7.74
C LYS A 18 21.55 -1.65 -6.38
N HIS A 19 21.89 -0.57 -5.69
CA HIS A 19 22.47 -0.64 -4.34
C HIS A 19 21.49 -1.22 -3.32
N ILE A 20 20.21 -0.83 -3.39
CA ILE A 20 19.15 -1.43 -2.53
C ILE A 20 19.12 -2.94 -2.72
N LEU A 21 18.98 -3.39 -3.96
CA LEU A 21 18.88 -4.81 -4.26
C LEU A 21 20.12 -5.57 -3.80
N GLN A 22 21.30 -4.98 -3.96
CA GLN A 22 22.55 -5.57 -3.52
C GLN A 22 22.62 -5.71 -2.00
N GLN A 23 22.23 -4.66 -1.26
CA GLN A 23 22.21 -4.71 0.20
C GLN A 23 21.26 -5.77 0.72
N VAL A 24 20.04 -5.84 0.16
CA VAL A 24 19.05 -6.85 0.55
C VAL A 24 19.58 -8.24 0.26
N HIS A 25 20.16 -8.45 -0.92
CA HIS A 25 20.72 -9.74 -1.32
C HIS A 25 21.85 -10.17 -0.37
N GLN A 26 22.77 -9.25 -0.04
CA GLN A 26 23.86 -9.53 0.88
C GLN A 26 23.35 -9.94 2.26
N GLU A 27 22.31 -9.31 2.77
CA GLU A 27 21.72 -9.68 4.05
C GLU A 27 21.11 -11.09 4.00
N ARG A 28 20.44 -11.44 2.91
CA ARG A 28 19.90 -12.78 2.72
C ARG A 28 21.03 -13.82 2.67
N LEU A 29 22.12 -13.53 1.95
CA LEU A 29 23.29 -14.41 1.88
C LEU A 29 23.97 -14.57 3.24
N ALA A 30 23.94 -13.55 4.07
CA ALA A 30 24.51 -13.59 5.42
C ALA A 30 23.65 -14.36 6.42
N GLY A 31 22.53 -14.93 5.98
CA GLY A 31 21.64 -15.75 6.82
C GLY A 31 20.56 -14.97 7.54
N LYS A 32 20.41 -13.68 7.26
CA LYS A 32 19.31 -12.88 7.83
C LYS A 32 18.00 -13.24 7.13
N THR A 33 16.93 -13.29 7.92
CA THR A 33 15.59 -13.49 7.38
C THR A 33 15.01 -12.14 7.00
N ILE A 34 14.73 -11.96 5.71
CA ILE A 34 14.19 -10.71 5.17
C ILE A 34 12.77 -10.97 4.66
N TYR A 35 11.84 -10.09 5.01
CA TYR A 35 10.46 -10.13 4.54
C TYR A 35 10.16 -8.99 3.58
N PRO A 36 9.26 -9.20 2.62
CA PRO A 36 8.67 -10.48 2.21
C PRO A 36 9.70 -11.36 1.49
N PRO A 37 9.35 -12.61 1.13
CA PRO A 37 10.19 -13.44 0.28
C PRO A 37 10.58 -12.70 -1.00
N GLN A 38 11.73 -13.02 -1.57
CA GLN A 38 12.32 -12.30 -2.69
C GLN A 38 11.38 -12.13 -3.88
N ASP A 39 10.63 -13.17 -4.23
CA ASP A 39 9.69 -13.17 -5.35
C ASP A 39 8.38 -12.41 -5.06
N GLU A 40 8.17 -11.96 -3.82
CA GLU A 40 6.97 -11.25 -3.42
C GLU A 40 7.20 -9.75 -3.16
N VAL A 41 8.44 -9.28 -3.20
CA VAL A 41 8.78 -7.88 -2.87
C VAL A 41 8.00 -6.87 -3.71
N PHE A 42 7.75 -7.19 -4.98
CA PHE A 42 7.07 -6.29 -5.93
C PHE A 42 5.63 -6.71 -6.24
N ASN A 43 5.01 -7.49 -5.37
CA ASN A 43 3.66 -8.00 -5.61
C ASN A 43 2.61 -6.91 -5.83
N ALA A 44 2.74 -5.75 -5.19
CA ALA A 44 1.80 -4.64 -5.39
C ALA A 44 1.71 -4.26 -6.88
N PHE A 45 2.85 -4.26 -7.58
CA PHE A 45 2.92 -3.94 -9.00
C PHE A 45 2.48 -5.09 -9.90
N LYS A 46 2.64 -6.32 -9.43
CA LYS A 46 2.21 -7.51 -10.17
C LYS A 46 0.70 -7.68 -10.16
N TYR A 47 0.06 -7.41 -9.02
CA TYR A 47 -1.40 -7.55 -8.89
C TYR A 47 -2.16 -6.37 -9.48
N THR A 48 -1.57 -5.18 -9.51
CA THR A 48 -2.26 -3.95 -9.93
C THR A 48 -1.43 -3.26 -11.01
N ALA A 49 -1.88 -3.36 -12.26
CA ALA A 49 -1.22 -2.71 -13.39
C ALA A 49 -1.34 -1.18 -13.28
N PHE A 50 -0.38 -0.46 -13.83
CA PHE A 50 -0.32 1.00 -13.74
C PHE A 50 -1.61 1.68 -14.20
N ASP A 51 -2.14 1.28 -15.34
CA ASP A 51 -3.35 1.85 -15.91
C ASP A 51 -4.64 1.35 -15.26
N GLU A 52 -4.55 0.37 -14.37
CA GLU A 52 -5.69 -0.15 -13.62
C GLU A 52 -5.79 0.42 -12.21
N VAL A 53 -4.79 1.17 -11.75
CA VAL A 53 -4.82 1.75 -10.40
C VAL A 53 -5.99 2.73 -10.29
N LYS A 54 -6.90 2.47 -9.35
CA LYS A 54 -8.01 3.37 -9.01
C LYS A 54 -7.83 4.01 -7.64
N VAL A 55 -7.20 3.27 -6.73
CA VAL A 55 -7.00 3.66 -5.33
C VAL A 55 -5.57 3.33 -4.93
N VAL A 56 -4.94 4.22 -4.20
CA VAL A 56 -3.63 3.97 -3.57
C VAL A 56 -3.80 4.05 -2.07
N ILE A 57 -3.37 3.01 -1.37
CA ILE A 57 -3.28 3.00 0.10
C ILE A 57 -1.81 2.83 0.44
N LEU A 58 -1.24 3.80 1.17
CA LEU A 58 0.17 3.76 1.55
C LEU A 58 0.34 3.14 2.93
N GLY A 59 1.24 2.15 3.03
CA GLY A 59 1.76 1.64 4.29
C GLY A 59 3.19 2.11 4.50
N GLN A 60 3.81 1.71 5.60
CA GLN A 60 5.23 2.05 5.88
C GLN A 60 6.15 0.94 5.41
N ASP A 61 6.57 0.06 6.30
CA ASP A 61 7.37 -1.10 5.95
C ASP A 61 6.57 -2.39 6.11
N PRO A 62 7.06 -3.52 5.55
CA PRO A 62 6.34 -4.80 5.67
C PRO A 62 6.24 -5.27 7.11
N TYR A 63 5.27 -6.13 7.39
CA TYR A 63 5.23 -6.85 8.66
C TYR A 63 6.53 -7.66 8.83
N HIS A 64 7.07 -7.66 10.05
CA HIS A 64 8.35 -8.30 10.34
C HIS A 64 8.24 -9.63 11.09
N GLY A 65 7.02 -10.15 11.22
CA GLY A 65 6.77 -11.46 11.80
C GLY A 65 6.74 -12.57 10.74
N PRO A 66 6.91 -13.83 11.15
CA PRO A 66 6.93 -14.95 10.20
C PRO A 66 5.60 -15.10 9.48
N ASN A 67 5.66 -15.38 8.18
CA ASN A 67 4.52 -15.67 7.32
C ASN A 67 3.46 -14.57 7.20
N GLN A 68 3.81 -13.32 7.56
CA GLN A 68 2.87 -12.21 7.47
C GLN A 68 2.95 -11.50 6.11
N ALA A 69 4.06 -10.85 5.82
CA ALA A 69 4.23 -10.01 4.63
C ALA A 69 4.29 -10.83 3.35
N HIS A 70 3.60 -10.34 2.31
CA HIS A 70 3.65 -10.93 0.98
C HIS A 70 3.67 -9.88 -0.15
N GLY A 71 4.10 -8.65 0.18
CA GLY A 71 4.30 -7.59 -0.81
C GLY A 71 3.14 -6.63 -1.02
N LEU A 72 2.08 -6.74 -0.22
CA LEU A 72 0.94 -5.81 -0.23
C LEU A 72 0.82 -5.14 1.14
N ALA A 73 0.75 -3.81 1.15
CA ALA A 73 0.56 -3.05 2.39
C ALA A 73 -0.69 -3.51 3.15
N PHE A 74 -0.59 -3.63 4.45
CA PHE A 74 -1.65 -4.04 5.39
C PHE A 74 -2.08 -5.50 5.27
N SER A 75 -1.82 -6.16 4.15
CA SER A 75 -2.23 -7.53 3.89
C SER A 75 -1.30 -8.54 4.53
N VAL A 76 -1.86 -9.65 5.00
CA VAL A 76 -1.11 -10.81 5.48
C VAL A 76 -1.52 -12.06 4.71
N LYS A 77 -0.71 -13.11 4.78
CA LYS A 77 -1.06 -14.41 4.20
C LYS A 77 -2.29 -14.98 4.89
N PRO A 78 -3.08 -15.83 4.20
CA PRO A 78 -4.40 -16.25 4.71
C PRO A 78 -4.37 -16.95 6.07
N GLU A 79 -3.27 -17.64 6.40
CA GLU A 79 -3.19 -18.49 7.60
C GLU A 79 -2.84 -17.74 8.86
N VAL A 80 -2.41 -16.48 8.77
CA VAL A 80 -1.95 -15.73 9.96
C VAL A 80 -3.04 -14.84 10.50
N ALA A 81 -2.90 -14.49 11.79
CA ALA A 81 -3.87 -13.63 12.47
C ALA A 81 -3.94 -12.25 11.81
N ILE A 82 -5.13 -11.65 11.82
CA ILE A 82 -5.36 -10.31 11.29
C ILE A 82 -4.61 -9.29 12.18
N PRO A 83 -3.69 -8.50 11.61
CA PRO A 83 -2.96 -7.50 12.39
C PRO A 83 -3.89 -6.40 12.93
N PRO A 84 -3.50 -5.74 14.03
CA PRO A 84 -4.36 -4.75 14.70
C PRO A 84 -4.80 -3.58 13.80
N SER A 85 -3.92 -3.05 12.96
CA SER A 85 -4.30 -1.95 12.05
C SER A 85 -5.32 -2.42 11.02
N LEU A 86 -5.15 -3.61 10.47
CA LEU A 86 -6.09 -4.18 9.50
C LEU A 86 -7.44 -4.49 10.17
N LEU A 87 -7.43 -4.96 11.41
CA LEU A 87 -8.66 -5.17 12.15
C LEU A 87 -9.44 -3.86 12.29
N ASN A 88 -8.77 -2.75 12.56
CA ASN A 88 -9.42 -1.43 12.61
C ASN A 88 -9.93 -0.99 11.24
N MET A 89 -9.23 -1.31 10.16
CA MET A 89 -9.74 -1.08 8.80
C MET A 89 -11.04 -1.85 8.57
N TYR A 90 -11.11 -3.10 9.00
CA TYR A 90 -12.33 -3.91 8.91
C TYR A 90 -13.46 -3.37 9.78
N LYS A 91 -13.14 -2.84 10.98
CA LYS A 91 -14.14 -2.19 11.83
C LYS A 91 -14.74 -0.96 11.15
N GLU A 92 -13.89 -0.16 10.51
CA GLU A 92 -14.38 1.00 9.75
C GLU A 92 -15.22 0.57 8.56
N LEU A 93 -14.79 -0.46 7.83
CA LEU A 93 -15.57 -1.03 6.73
C LEU A 93 -16.95 -1.51 7.19
N ALA A 94 -17.03 -2.17 8.34
CA ALA A 94 -18.29 -2.65 8.89
C ALA A 94 -19.25 -1.52 9.22
N ASN A 95 -18.71 -0.37 9.66
CA ASN A 95 -19.50 0.83 9.92
C ASN A 95 -19.88 1.60 8.66
N ASP A 96 -19.00 1.59 7.67
CA ASP A 96 -19.08 2.48 6.51
C ASP A 96 -19.82 1.85 5.32
N ILE A 97 -19.62 0.55 5.09
CA ILE A 97 -20.17 -0.15 3.92
C ILE A 97 -21.33 -1.04 4.37
N PRO A 98 -22.60 -0.74 3.94
CA PRO A 98 -23.72 -1.58 4.29
C PRO A 98 -23.53 -3.03 3.83
N GLY A 99 -23.79 -3.96 4.74
CA GLY A 99 -23.67 -5.39 4.45
C GLY A 99 -22.28 -5.96 4.52
N PHE A 100 -21.25 -5.15 4.85
CA PHE A 100 -19.89 -5.66 5.01
C PHE A 100 -19.83 -6.62 6.20
N LYS A 101 -19.29 -7.81 5.96
CA LYS A 101 -19.11 -8.83 6.99
C LYS A 101 -17.63 -8.91 7.38
N MET A 102 -17.35 -8.90 8.68
CA MET A 102 -16.00 -9.02 9.20
C MET A 102 -15.34 -10.28 8.66
N PRO A 103 -14.23 -10.16 7.89
CA PRO A 103 -13.53 -11.35 7.39
C PRO A 103 -12.82 -12.09 8.51
N ASN A 104 -12.56 -13.37 8.29
CA ASN A 104 -11.77 -14.19 9.20
C ASN A 104 -10.30 -14.32 8.78
N HIS A 105 -9.88 -13.53 7.81
CA HIS A 105 -8.50 -13.51 7.30
C HIS A 105 -8.09 -12.10 6.93
N GLY A 106 -6.78 -11.88 6.73
CA GLY A 106 -6.24 -10.58 6.35
C GLY A 106 -5.62 -10.54 4.96
N TYR A 107 -6.08 -11.39 4.04
CA TYR A 107 -5.53 -11.51 2.70
C TYR A 107 -6.27 -10.59 1.72
N LEU A 108 -5.61 -9.51 1.26
CA LEU A 108 -6.24 -8.41 0.52
C LEU A 108 -6.03 -8.45 -0.99
N VAL A 109 -5.62 -9.58 -1.55
CA VAL A 109 -5.37 -9.71 -2.99
C VAL A 109 -6.61 -9.35 -3.82
N LYS A 110 -7.81 -9.63 -3.31
CA LYS A 110 -9.05 -9.26 -4.00
C LYS A 110 -9.17 -7.75 -4.22
N TRP A 111 -8.71 -6.94 -3.26
CA TRP A 111 -8.66 -5.48 -3.46
C TRP A 111 -7.65 -5.10 -4.54
N ALA A 112 -6.46 -5.69 -4.46
CA ALA A 112 -5.39 -5.38 -5.40
C ALA A 112 -5.80 -5.68 -6.85
N LYS A 113 -6.48 -6.79 -7.07
CA LYS A 113 -6.98 -7.18 -8.40
C LYS A 113 -8.05 -6.26 -8.97
N GLN A 114 -8.67 -5.44 -8.13
CA GLN A 114 -9.67 -4.46 -8.54
C GLN A 114 -9.08 -3.07 -8.80
N GLY A 115 -7.79 -2.90 -8.62
CA GLY A 115 -7.14 -1.60 -8.82
C GLY A 115 -6.76 -0.86 -7.55
N VAL A 116 -6.75 -1.53 -6.40
CA VAL A 116 -6.26 -0.93 -5.15
C VAL A 116 -4.77 -1.26 -5.03
N LEU A 117 -3.93 -0.25 -5.25
CA LEU A 117 -2.48 -0.38 -5.08
C LEU A 117 -2.16 -0.27 -3.59
N LEU A 118 -1.82 -1.41 -2.99
CA LEU A 118 -1.44 -1.51 -1.58
C LEU A 118 0.08 -1.41 -1.49
N LEU A 119 0.59 -0.18 -1.35
CA LEU A 119 2.01 0.13 -1.49
C LEU A 119 2.63 0.49 -0.16
N ASN A 120 3.60 -0.30 0.30
CA ASN A 120 4.49 0.11 1.37
C ASN A 120 5.54 1.08 0.81
N THR A 121 5.93 2.08 1.61
CA THR A 121 6.96 3.05 1.19
C THR A 121 8.37 2.47 1.28
N VAL A 122 8.57 1.47 2.13
CA VAL A 122 9.77 0.64 2.24
C VAL A 122 9.36 -0.79 1.94
N LEU A 123 10.04 -1.47 1.02
CA LEU A 123 9.54 -2.74 0.48
C LEU A 123 10.14 -3.99 1.12
N THR A 124 11.14 -3.84 1.98
CA THR A 124 11.75 -4.98 2.69
C THR A 124 11.99 -4.64 4.15
N VAL A 125 12.13 -5.68 4.98
CA VAL A 125 12.40 -5.53 6.42
C VAL A 125 13.10 -6.79 6.92
N GLU A 126 14.00 -6.65 7.90
CA GLU A 126 14.58 -7.79 8.60
C GLU A 126 13.61 -8.31 9.67
N ARG A 127 13.54 -9.64 9.80
CA ARG A 127 12.69 -10.30 10.80
C ARG A 127 12.86 -9.68 12.19
N GLY A 128 11.73 -9.31 12.80
CA GLY A 128 11.70 -8.79 14.17
C GLY A 128 12.25 -7.39 14.34
N MET A 129 12.67 -6.72 13.27
CA MET A 129 13.35 -5.42 13.34
C MET A 129 12.62 -4.38 12.48
N ALA A 130 11.54 -3.82 13.03
CA ALA A 130 10.78 -2.77 12.35
C ALA A 130 11.72 -1.63 11.92
N HIS A 131 11.47 -1.10 10.72
CA HIS A 131 12.22 0.02 10.12
C HIS A 131 13.70 -0.29 9.82
N SER A 132 14.13 -1.56 9.89
CA SER A 132 15.52 -1.94 9.66
C SER A 132 16.05 -1.56 8.27
N HIS A 133 15.18 -1.50 7.26
CA HIS A 133 15.57 -1.12 5.90
C HIS A 133 15.11 0.28 5.50
N ALA A 134 14.69 1.11 6.46
CA ALA A 134 14.18 2.45 6.19
C ALA A 134 15.19 3.36 5.48
N LYS A 135 16.49 3.10 5.65
CA LYS A 135 17.57 3.91 5.07
C LYS A 135 18.21 3.28 3.84
N PHE A 136 17.67 2.17 3.33
CA PHE A 136 18.25 1.50 2.15
C PHE A 136 18.03 2.28 0.85
N GLY A 137 17.03 3.15 0.81
CA GLY A 137 16.72 3.95 -0.39
C GLY A 137 15.38 3.61 -1.03
N TRP A 138 14.60 2.67 -0.46
CA TRP A 138 13.29 2.31 -1.01
C TRP A 138 12.36 3.52 -1.17
N GLU A 139 12.44 4.50 -0.27
CA GLU A 139 11.54 5.65 -0.34
C GLU A 139 11.80 6.53 -1.56
N VAL A 140 13.02 6.56 -2.08
CA VAL A 140 13.32 7.24 -3.36
C VAL A 140 12.53 6.57 -4.48
N PHE A 141 12.53 5.25 -4.51
CA PHE A 141 11.79 4.48 -5.52
C PHE A 141 10.28 4.67 -5.39
N THR A 142 9.74 4.55 -4.19
CA THR A 142 8.29 4.70 -3.98
C THR A 142 7.82 6.14 -4.18
N ASP A 143 8.67 7.13 -3.94
CA ASP A 143 8.38 8.51 -4.35
C ASP A 143 8.19 8.61 -5.87
N GLN A 144 9.01 7.93 -6.65
CA GLN A 144 8.87 7.92 -8.11
C GLN A 144 7.59 7.20 -8.55
N VAL A 145 7.18 6.16 -7.85
CA VAL A 145 5.91 5.48 -8.11
C VAL A 145 4.74 6.45 -7.94
N ILE A 146 4.70 7.19 -6.83
CA ILE A 146 3.64 8.15 -6.56
C ILE A 146 3.69 9.31 -7.56
N THR A 147 4.88 9.80 -7.88
CA THR A 147 5.07 10.85 -8.89
C THR A 147 4.53 10.42 -10.25
N ALA A 148 4.82 9.19 -10.68
CA ALA A 148 4.33 8.67 -11.95
C ALA A 148 2.80 8.60 -11.99
N LEU A 149 2.17 8.13 -10.91
CA LEU A 149 0.71 8.12 -10.80
C LEU A 149 0.14 9.53 -10.85
N ASN A 150 0.76 10.46 -10.12
CA ASN A 150 0.32 11.86 -10.08
C ASN A 150 0.37 12.51 -11.46
N GLU A 151 1.44 12.26 -12.23
CA GLU A 151 1.69 12.95 -13.51
C GLU A 151 1.01 12.28 -14.70
N HIS A 152 0.90 10.95 -14.70
CA HIS A 152 0.45 10.20 -15.88
C HIS A 152 -0.95 9.58 -15.74
N ARG A 153 -1.59 9.75 -14.60
CA ARG A 153 -2.94 9.27 -14.38
C ARG A 153 -3.85 10.42 -13.97
N GLU A 154 -5.14 10.18 -13.99
CA GLU A 154 -6.16 11.11 -13.52
C GLU A 154 -7.21 10.36 -12.69
N LYS A 155 -7.84 11.08 -11.78
CA LYS A 155 -8.97 10.57 -10.98
C LYS A 155 -8.60 9.32 -10.17
N VAL A 156 -7.38 9.28 -9.64
CA VAL A 156 -6.94 8.27 -8.70
C VAL A 156 -7.26 8.74 -7.29
N VAL A 157 -7.74 7.85 -6.44
CA VAL A 157 -8.02 8.13 -5.03
C VAL A 157 -6.79 7.74 -4.21
N PHE A 158 -6.28 8.68 -3.43
CA PHE A 158 -5.15 8.43 -2.52
C PHE A 158 -5.66 8.46 -1.08
N LEU A 159 -5.55 7.34 -0.39
CA LEU A 159 -5.89 7.23 1.02
C LEU A 159 -4.61 7.33 1.84
N LEU A 160 -4.42 8.47 2.50
CA LEU A 160 -3.20 8.81 3.23
C LEU A 160 -3.50 8.81 4.74
N TRP A 161 -3.15 7.71 5.39
CA TRP A 161 -3.43 7.50 6.81
C TRP A 161 -2.18 7.69 7.65
N GLY A 162 -2.24 8.69 8.54
CA GLY A 162 -1.14 9.08 9.40
C GLY A 162 -0.18 10.08 8.75
N SER A 163 0.66 10.69 9.59
CA SER A 163 1.55 11.77 9.16
C SER A 163 2.58 11.34 8.11
N HIS A 164 3.10 10.13 8.23
CA HIS A 164 4.09 9.61 7.28
C HIS A 164 3.52 9.54 5.86
N ALA A 165 2.33 8.93 5.69
CA ALA A 165 1.69 8.84 4.40
C ALA A 165 1.29 10.21 3.86
N GLN A 166 0.80 11.10 4.72
CA GLN A 166 0.38 12.44 4.33
C GLN A 166 1.56 13.27 3.84
N LYS A 167 2.71 13.16 4.51
CA LYS A 167 3.93 13.84 4.08
C LYS A 167 4.40 13.29 2.72
N LYS A 168 4.36 11.98 2.55
CA LYS A 168 4.73 11.30 1.30
C LYS A 168 3.89 11.78 0.12
N GLY A 169 2.60 12.01 0.35
CA GLY A 169 1.64 12.43 -0.67
C GLY A 169 1.37 13.92 -0.76
N GLN A 170 2.16 14.78 -0.08
CA GLN A 170 1.86 16.22 0.00
C GLN A 170 1.90 16.93 -1.35
N PHE A 171 2.63 16.42 -2.33
CA PHE A 171 2.78 17.02 -3.66
C PHE A 171 1.73 16.54 -4.68
N ILE A 172 0.85 15.62 -4.31
CA ILE A 172 -0.18 15.10 -5.21
C ILE A 172 -1.14 16.24 -5.62
N ASP A 173 -1.43 16.34 -6.91
CA ASP A 173 -2.32 17.35 -7.46
C ASP A 173 -3.78 17.03 -7.11
N ARG A 174 -4.37 17.82 -6.20
CA ARG A 174 -5.73 17.62 -5.73
C ARG A 174 -6.80 18.04 -6.74
N ASN A 175 -6.43 18.69 -7.81
CA ASN A 175 -7.33 18.99 -8.90
C ASN A 175 -7.48 17.83 -9.88
N ARG A 176 -6.47 16.97 -9.95
CA ARG A 176 -6.46 15.79 -10.82
C ARG A 176 -6.89 14.53 -10.10
N HIS A 177 -6.61 14.45 -8.80
CA HIS A 177 -6.81 13.26 -7.99
C HIS A 177 -7.60 13.58 -6.72
N TYR A 178 -8.16 12.57 -6.09
CA TYR A 178 -8.90 12.70 -4.85
C TYR A 178 -8.02 12.21 -3.70
N VAL A 179 -7.62 13.12 -2.81
CA VAL A 179 -6.77 12.80 -1.67
C VAL A 179 -7.61 12.88 -0.40
N LEU A 180 -7.68 11.76 0.32
CA LEU A 180 -8.36 11.66 1.62
C LEU A 180 -7.33 11.41 2.71
N THR A 181 -7.42 12.14 3.79
CA THR A 181 -6.50 12.02 4.92
C THR A 181 -7.26 11.66 6.20
N ALA A 182 -6.63 10.86 7.05
CA ALA A 182 -7.14 10.48 8.36
C ALA A 182 -5.96 10.06 9.24
N PRO A 183 -6.14 9.99 10.58
CA PRO A 183 -5.17 9.34 11.43
C PRO A 183 -4.95 7.89 11.00
N HIS A 184 -3.81 7.31 11.39
CA HIS A 184 -3.47 5.93 11.05
C HIS A 184 -4.43 4.94 11.71
N PRO A 185 -4.77 3.81 11.06
CA PRO A 185 -5.65 2.79 11.66
C PRO A 185 -5.04 1.99 12.82
N SER A 186 -3.78 2.24 13.18
CA SER A 186 -3.15 1.65 14.37
C SER A 186 -4.03 1.86 15.61
N PRO A 187 -4.08 0.89 16.55
CA PRO A 187 -4.78 1.07 17.83
C PRO A 187 -4.35 2.33 18.59
N LEU A 188 -3.15 2.84 18.34
CA LEU A 188 -2.64 4.06 18.99
C LEU A 188 -3.34 5.33 18.50
N SER A 189 -3.96 5.33 17.33
CA SER A 189 -4.48 6.53 16.69
C SER A 189 -5.83 6.37 16.00
N ALA A 190 -6.32 5.17 15.78
CA ALA A 190 -7.56 4.93 15.04
C ALA A 190 -8.76 5.68 15.62
N HIS A 191 -8.85 5.77 16.96
CA HIS A 191 -9.93 6.45 17.66
C HIS A 191 -9.88 7.98 17.52
N ARG A 192 -8.78 8.53 16.99
CA ARG A 192 -8.60 9.97 16.80
C ARG A 192 -9.20 10.49 15.51
N GLY A 193 -9.82 9.60 14.70
CA GLY A 193 -10.50 10.03 13.48
C GLY A 193 -10.37 9.08 12.30
N PHE A 194 -9.67 7.96 12.41
CA PHE A 194 -9.75 6.92 11.40
C PHE A 194 -11.10 6.22 11.45
N LEU A 195 -11.51 5.80 12.63
CA LEU A 195 -12.86 5.25 12.83
C LEU A 195 -13.87 6.40 12.67
N GLY A 196 -14.78 6.25 11.70
CA GLY A 196 -15.73 7.28 11.31
C GLY A 196 -15.29 8.15 10.14
N CYS A 197 -14.14 7.87 9.51
CA CYS A 197 -13.66 8.68 8.37
C CYS A 197 -14.44 8.44 7.07
N HIS A 198 -15.13 7.31 6.94
CA HIS A 198 -15.91 6.93 5.76
C HIS A 198 -15.11 6.92 4.45
N HIS A 199 -13.82 6.67 4.52
CA HIS A 199 -12.96 6.70 3.33
C HIS A 199 -13.35 5.67 2.27
N PHE A 200 -13.88 4.53 2.68
CA PHE A 200 -14.23 3.45 1.73
C PHE A 200 -15.47 3.80 0.91
N SER A 201 -16.52 4.33 1.54
CA SER A 201 -17.71 4.79 0.83
C SER A 201 -17.44 6.06 0.02
N LYS A 202 -16.63 6.98 0.56
CA LYS A 202 -16.23 8.19 -0.16
C LYS A 202 -15.44 7.86 -1.41
N THR A 203 -14.57 6.85 -1.35
CA THR A 203 -13.85 6.34 -2.51
C THR A 203 -14.81 5.85 -3.59
N ASN A 204 -15.77 5.02 -3.22
CA ASN A 204 -16.73 4.47 -4.17
C ASN A 204 -17.65 5.55 -4.75
N GLU A 205 -18.06 6.51 -3.95
CA GLU A 205 -18.85 7.64 -4.43
C GLU A 205 -18.07 8.43 -5.50
N TYR A 206 -16.81 8.74 -5.22
CA TYR A 206 -15.95 9.44 -6.18
C TYR A 206 -15.75 8.64 -7.47
N LEU A 207 -15.48 7.34 -7.36
CA LEU A 207 -15.31 6.46 -8.53
C LEU A 207 -16.59 6.46 -9.38
N LYS A 208 -17.73 6.29 -8.75
CA LYS A 208 -19.03 6.27 -9.44
C LYS A 208 -19.30 7.59 -10.15
N GLN A 209 -19.06 8.72 -9.50
CA GLN A 209 -19.26 10.06 -10.08
C GLN A 209 -18.39 10.30 -11.31
N ASN A 210 -17.26 9.61 -11.39
CA ASN A 210 -16.31 9.72 -12.51
C ASN A 210 -16.44 8.60 -13.53
N GLY A 211 -17.52 7.81 -13.48
CA GLY A 211 -17.79 6.75 -14.44
C GLY A 211 -16.88 5.55 -14.30
N LEU A 212 -16.26 5.38 -13.14
CA LEU A 212 -15.36 4.26 -12.84
C LEU A 212 -16.07 3.21 -11.99
N THR A 213 -15.68 1.95 -12.15
CA THR A 213 -16.24 0.86 -11.37
C THR A 213 -15.85 1.00 -9.90
N GLU A 214 -16.83 0.87 -9.02
CA GLU A 214 -16.62 0.89 -7.57
C GLU A 214 -15.79 -0.31 -7.13
N ILE A 215 -15.16 -0.19 -5.97
CA ILE A 215 -14.43 -1.30 -5.34
C ILE A 215 -15.40 -2.12 -4.51
N ASP A 216 -15.40 -3.43 -4.71
CA ASP A 216 -16.03 -4.38 -3.81
C ASP A 216 -15.05 -4.63 -2.65
N TRP A 217 -15.30 -3.97 -1.52
CA TRP A 217 -14.41 -4.04 -0.36
C TRP A 217 -14.51 -5.35 0.42
N GLN A 218 -15.50 -6.19 0.14
CA GLN A 218 -15.62 -7.47 0.84
C GLN A 218 -14.50 -8.44 0.45
N VAL A 219 -13.83 -9.03 1.43
CA VAL A 219 -12.81 -10.07 1.23
C VAL A 219 -13.14 -11.33 1.98
#